data_a04c963e444b9213423c8ee00b4dd6d3
#
_entry.id   a04c963e444b9213423c8ee00b4dd6d3
#
_cell.length_a   1.000
_cell.length_b   1.000
_cell.length_c   1.000
_cell.angle_alpha   90.00
_cell.angle_beta   90.00
_cell.angle_gamma   90.00
#
_symmetry.space_group_name_H-M   'P 1'
#
loop_
_entity.id
_entity.type
_entity.pdbx_description
1 polymer ?
#
loop_
_entity_poly.entity_id
_entity_poly.type
_entity_poly.pdbx_seq_one_letter_code
_entity_poly.pdbx_strand_id
1 'polypeptide(L)'
;MNTRFIRRTSRRMTTIVASLAVAASMLGLAGLAALTLPSAHEQRDPSPIAYDEDEDPMSEAVAALLDTASSLHGTIDTLTYEQRYEGQAYSKQAFIYVPASYSPGTPANVLYLTHGWWGNAAGLADGVTPVVDELETSGEAAPTIVVFATYYPDRSFATDDYEDDYALNRFFATSEIDTLMNAVETRYTTFAHGDMSDASLRASRRHRAFGGFSMGATTTWDVFALRPQYFYGYMPMAGESWIGREEDADEERLAELVTAGALREGYGPGDFRILASVGSDDPALWDMTPQLDALHEDYPELMTDSSLQLWIDDGEAHSSTSVAHQVEHNLPLLFPGR
;
A
#
# COMPACT_ATOMS: atom_id res chain seq x y z
N MET A 1 -17.66 -31.82 32.06
CA MET A 1 -16.49 -32.50 32.62
C MET A 1 -15.44 -32.44 31.55
N ASN A 2 -14.72 -31.44 31.57
CA ASN A 2 -13.47 -31.13 32.24
C ASN A 2 -12.24 -31.40 31.36
N THR A 3 -11.48 -30.37 31.24
CA THR A 3 -10.03 -30.31 31.05
C THR A 3 -9.51 -30.35 29.61
N ARG A 4 -9.49 -29.17 28.98
CA ARG A 4 -8.45 -28.78 28.01
C ARG A 4 -8.37 -27.26 27.84
N PHE A 5 -8.22 -26.53 28.90
CA PHE A 5 -7.82 -25.12 28.89
C PHE A 5 -6.79 -24.96 29.99
N ILE A 6 -5.53 -25.01 29.68
CA ILE A 6 -4.34 -24.53 30.40
C ILE A 6 -3.14 -25.31 29.84
N ARG A 7 -2.50 -24.85 28.78
CA ARG A 7 -1.09 -25.14 28.44
C ARG A 7 -0.70 -24.51 27.11
N ARG A 8 -0.78 -23.18 26.98
CA ARG A 8 -0.12 -22.47 25.85
C ARG A 8 0.58 -21.14 26.22
N THR A 9 0.50 -20.68 27.45
CA THR A 9 1.18 -19.43 27.89
C THR A 9 2.63 -19.58 28.33
N SER A 10 3.22 -20.79 28.25
CA SER A 10 4.55 -21.08 28.79
C SER A 10 5.67 -21.18 27.73
N ARG A 11 5.38 -21.12 26.44
CA ARG A 11 6.44 -21.27 25.41
C ARG A 11 7.04 -19.96 24.89
N ARG A 12 6.36 -18.84 25.05
CA ARG A 12 6.86 -17.54 24.53
C ARG A 12 7.94 -16.88 25.42
N MET A 13 8.08 -17.27 26.68
CA MET A 13 9.09 -16.68 27.58
C MET A 13 10.46 -17.37 27.54
N THR A 14 10.59 -18.53 26.93
CA THR A 14 11.84 -19.32 26.96
C THR A 14 12.74 -19.07 25.75
N THR A 15 12.23 -18.54 24.67
CA THR A 15 13.01 -18.31 23.44
C THR A 15 13.77 -16.98 23.45
N ILE A 16 13.28 -15.97 24.17
CA ILE A 16 13.95 -14.64 24.27
C ILE A 16 15.19 -14.71 25.21
N VAL A 17 15.26 -15.66 26.14
CA VAL A 17 16.39 -15.79 27.06
C VAL A 17 17.54 -16.60 26.46
N ALA A 18 17.29 -17.44 25.44
CA ALA A 18 18.32 -18.30 24.85
C ALA A 18 19.20 -17.58 23.82
N SER A 19 18.74 -16.50 23.21
CA SER A 19 19.52 -15.74 22.19
C SER A 19 20.53 -14.75 22.79
N LEU A 20 20.42 -14.42 24.07
CA LEU A 20 21.34 -13.51 24.78
C LEU A 20 22.53 -14.23 25.44
N ALA A 21 22.56 -15.55 25.48
CA ALA A 21 23.60 -16.32 26.18
C ALA A 21 24.77 -16.79 25.30
N VAL A 22 24.69 -16.67 23.95
CA VAL A 22 25.71 -17.16 23.03
C VAL A 22 26.72 -16.09 22.61
N ALA A 23 26.43 -14.80 22.85
CA ALA A 23 27.33 -13.69 22.52
C ALA A 23 28.39 -13.33 23.58
N ALA A 24 28.40 -14.00 24.74
CA ALA A 24 29.25 -13.63 25.87
C ALA A 24 30.50 -14.50 26.07
N SER A 25 30.81 -15.45 25.18
CA SER A 25 31.86 -16.43 25.41
C SER A 25 33.15 -16.30 24.58
N MET A 26 33.31 -15.25 23.79
CA MET A 26 34.56 -15.05 23.06
C MET A 26 34.99 -13.60 23.09
N LEU A 27 35.59 -13.14 24.21
CA LEU A 27 36.65 -12.13 24.23
C LEU A 27 37.22 -12.05 25.66
N GLY A 28 38.35 -12.67 25.81
CA GLY A 28 39.18 -12.57 27.02
C GLY A 28 39.97 -11.28 27.09
N LEU A 29 40.01 -10.73 28.29
CA LEU A 29 40.99 -9.85 28.86
C LEU A 29 41.62 -8.75 27.99
N ALA A 30 41.15 -7.52 28.19
CA ALA A 30 41.98 -6.33 28.55
C ALA A 30 41.12 -5.08 28.65
N GLY A 31 41.23 -4.33 29.77
CA GLY A 31 40.92 -2.92 29.89
C GLY A 31 39.53 -2.56 30.38
N LEU A 32 39.41 -2.30 31.68
CA LEU A 32 38.31 -1.51 32.28
C LEU A 32 38.26 -0.13 31.65
N ALA A 33 37.34 0.12 30.74
CA ALA A 33 36.78 1.42 30.49
C ALA A 33 35.26 1.27 30.59
N ALA A 34 34.64 2.07 31.45
CA ALA A 34 33.20 2.08 31.64
C ALA A 34 32.53 2.51 30.31
N LEU A 35 32.08 1.55 29.52
CA LEU A 35 31.15 1.77 28.43
C LEU A 35 29.73 1.72 29.04
N THR A 36 29.18 2.92 29.23
CA THR A 36 27.72 3.03 29.39
C THR A 36 27.09 2.52 28.10
N LEU A 37 26.45 1.37 28.19
CA LEU A 37 25.58 0.87 27.11
C LEU A 37 24.46 1.89 26.94
N PRO A 38 24.21 2.40 25.73
CA PRO A 38 22.99 3.14 25.48
C PRO A 38 21.81 2.17 25.69
N SER A 39 20.80 2.63 26.42
CA SER A 39 19.54 1.91 26.60
C SER A 39 18.98 1.59 25.21
N ALA A 40 18.74 0.30 24.97
CA ALA A 40 18.03 -0.17 23.83
C ALA A 40 16.56 0.29 23.94
N HIS A 41 16.25 1.39 23.35
CA HIS A 41 15.01 1.92 22.84
C HIS A 41 15.24 3.37 22.45
N GLU A 42 16.14 3.58 21.50
CA GLU A 42 16.00 4.72 20.63
C GLU A 42 15.22 4.17 19.42
N GLN A 43 13.89 4.23 19.51
CA GLN A 43 13.05 4.26 18.33
C GLN A 43 13.64 5.35 17.44
N ARG A 44 14.33 4.97 16.39
CA ARG A 44 14.59 5.92 15.31
C ARG A 44 13.22 6.19 14.70
N ASP A 45 12.66 7.34 15.09
CA ASP A 45 11.58 7.97 14.34
C ASP A 45 11.91 7.82 12.85
N PRO A 46 11.05 7.22 12.03
CA PRO A 46 11.21 7.31 10.58
C PRO A 46 11.20 8.81 10.28
N SER A 47 12.37 9.35 9.91
CA SER A 47 12.45 10.76 9.56
C SER A 47 11.37 11.02 8.52
N PRO A 48 10.44 11.96 8.76
CA PRO A 48 9.46 12.33 7.75
C PRO A 48 10.25 12.66 6.49
N ILE A 49 9.77 12.22 5.34
CA ILE A 49 10.30 12.71 4.06
C ILE A 49 10.21 14.22 4.19
N ALA A 50 11.35 14.89 4.36
CA ALA A 50 11.40 16.33 4.63
C ALA A 50 10.98 17.04 3.34
N TYR A 51 9.73 17.44 3.28
CA TYR A 51 9.24 18.38 2.29
C TYR A 51 9.48 19.79 2.85
N ASP A 52 10.16 20.63 2.08
CA ASP A 52 10.38 22.04 2.42
C ASP A 52 9.02 22.76 2.39
N GLU A 53 8.61 23.31 3.55
CA GLU A 53 7.28 23.91 3.73
C GLU A 53 7.11 25.25 2.98
N ASP A 54 8.19 25.86 2.48
CA ASP A 54 8.21 27.21 1.92
C ASP A 54 8.13 27.27 0.39
N GLU A 55 8.28 26.14 -0.31
CA GLU A 55 8.02 26.07 -1.75
C GLU A 55 6.81 25.15 -1.97
N ASP A 56 5.82 25.62 -2.70
CA ASP A 56 4.75 24.77 -3.24
C ASP A 56 5.35 23.91 -4.36
N PRO A 57 5.95 22.73 -4.03
CA PRO A 57 6.62 21.89 -5.03
C PRO A 57 5.65 21.33 -6.04
N MET A 58 4.35 21.50 -5.78
CA MET A 58 3.27 21.02 -6.61
C MET A 58 3.15 21.80 -7.92
N SER A 59 3.43 23.10 -7.91
CA SER A 59 3.30 23.95 -9.11
C SER A 59 4.49 23.76 -10.05
N GLU A 60 5.71 23.59 -9.55
CA GLU A 60 6.90 23.39 -10.39
C GLU A 60 7.04 21.95 -10.88
N ALA A 61 6.80 20.95 -10.04
CA ALA A 61 6.86 19.54 -10.44
C ALA A 61 5.78 19.18 -11.48
N VAL A 62 4.55 19.63 -11.27
CA VAL A 62 3.47 19.47 -12.27
C VAL A 62 3.75 20.26 -13.54
N ALA A 63 4.30 21.49 -13.45
CA ALA A 63 4.68 22.27 -14.61
C ALA A 63 5.85 21.62 -15.38
N ALA A 64 6.84 21.07 -14.69
CA ALA A 64 7.96 20.35 -15.31
C ALA A 64 7.52 19.05 -15.98
N LEU A 65 6.58 18.30 -15.37
CA LEU A 65 5.96 17.12 -15.98
C LEU A 65 5.12 17.48 -17.22
N LEU A 66 4.43 18.62 -17.22
CA LEU A 66 3.66 19.11 -18.37
C LEU A 66 4.55 19.64 -19.51
N ASP A 67 5.73 20.19 -19.20
CA ASP A 67 6.64 20.79 -20.19
C ASP A 67 7.52 19.75 -20.90
N THR A 68 7.66 18.54 -20.33
CA THR A 68 8.34 17.40 -20.96
C THR A 68 7.48 16.58 -21.93
N ALA A 69 6.30 17.09 -22.35
CA ALA A 69 5.36 16.42 -23.25
C ALA A 69 5.96 16.20 -24.66
N SER A 70 6.86 15.25 -24.76
CA SER A 70 7.17 14.52 -25.99
C SER A 70 5.98 13.58 -26.27
N SER A 71 5.63 13.41 -27.54
CA SER A 71 4.52 12.54 -28.01
C SER A 71 4.70 11.04 -27.68
N LEU A 72 5.70 10.71 -26.88
CA LEU A 72 6.07 9.35 -26.46
C LEU A 72 5.83 9.10 -24.98
N HIS A 73 5.55 10.14 -24.18
CA HIS A 73 5.37 10.02 -22.73
C HIS A 73 3.91 10.27 -22.32
N GLY A 74 3.49 9.67 -21.23
CA GLY A 74 2.19 9.93 -20.62
C GLY A 74 2.10 11.35 -20.06
N THR A 75 0.93 11.75 -19.62
CA THR A 75 0.65 13.07 -19.06
C THR A 75 0.06 12.96 -17.67
N ILE A 76 0.27 13.99 -16.84
CA ILE A 76 -0.39 14.10 -15.53
C ILE A 76 -1.55 15.10 -15.64
N ASP A 77 -2.75 14.62 -15.37
CA ASP A 77 -3.95 15.44 -15.19
C ASP A 77 -4.21 15.66 -13.70
N THR A 78 -4.89 16.76 -13.35
CA THR A 78 -5.44 16.98 -12.02
C THR A 78 -6.94 16.76 -12.03
N LEU A 79 -7.43 15.95 -11.10
CA LEU A 79 -8.85 15.68 -10.89
C LEU A 79 -9.27 16.22 -9.53
N THR A 80 -10.24 17.13 -9.50
CA THR A 80 -10.86 17.61 -8.26
C THR A 80 -12.18 16.90 -8.02
N TYR A 81 -12.42 16.46 -6.79
CA TYR A 81 -13.67 15.82 -6.37
C TYR A 81 -14.06 16.27 -4.97
N GLU A 82 -15.36 16.21 -4.66
CA GLU A 82 -15.89 16.56 -3.36
C GLU A 82 -16.08 15.31 -2.50
N GLN A 83 -15.53 15.31 -1.29
CA GLN A 83 -15.71 14.27 -0.30
C GLN A 83 -16.24 14.83 1.02
N ARG A 84 -17.11 14.08 1.67
CA ARG A 84 -17.60 14.45 3.01
C ARG A 84 -16.94 13.54 4.06
N TYR A 85 -16.33 14.17 5.06
CA TYR A 85 -15.78 13.48 6.22
C TYR A 85 -16.35 14.16 7.48
N GLU A 86 -16.87 13.38 8.42
CA GLU A 86 -17.51 13.87 9.66
C GLU A 86 -18.55 14.98 9.44
N GLY A 87 -19.31 14.88 8.35
CA GLY A 87 -20.38 15.83 7.99
C GLY A 87 -19.91 17.11 7.28
N GLN A 88 -18.60 17.37 7.21
CA GLN A 88 -18.01 18.50 6.48
C GLN A 88 -17.63 18.08 5.05
N ALA A 89 -17.78 19.01 4.10
CA ALA A 89 -17.35 18.82 2.72
C ALA A 89 -15.92 19.32 2.53
N TYR A 90 -15.11 18.51 1.83
CA TYR A 90 -13.73 18.82 1.46
C TYR A 90 -13.57 18.70 -0.05
N SER A 91 -12.95 19.69 -0.66
CA SER A 91 -12.54 19.63 -2.06
C SER A 91 -11.15 19.00 -2.12
N LYS A 92 -11.07 17.81 -2.70
CA LYS A 92 -9.84 17.00 -2.75
C LYS A 92 -9.32 16.91 -4.17
N GLN A 93 -8.01 16.71 -4.29
CA GLN A 93 -7.33 16.54 -5.57
C GLN A 93 -6.70 15.16 -5.65
N ALA A 94 -6.80 14.54 -6.83
CA ALA A 94 -6.00 13.39 -7.23
C ALA A 94 -5.20 13.76 -8.48
N PHE A 95 -3.98 13.23 -8.60
CA PHE A 95 -3.16 13.34 -9.79
C PHE A 95 -3.32 12.07 -10.62
N ILE A 96 -3.56 12.23 -11.90
CA ILE A 96 -3.91 11.14 -12.80
C ILE A 96 -2.85 11.02 -13.87
N TYR A 97 -2.01 9.99 -13.79
CA TYR A 97 -1.17 9.63 -14.94
C TYR A 97 -2.05 9.00 -16.01
N VAL A 98 -2.00 9.60 -17.19
CA VAL A 98 -2.69 9.11 -18.38
C VAL A 98 -1.62 8.64 -19.36
N PRO A 99 -1.60 7.34 -19.70
CA PRO A 99 -0.58 6.77 -20.55
C PRO A 99 -0.55 7.39 -21.97
N ALA A 100 0.64 7.44 -22.59
CA ALA A 100 0.80 7.98 -23.94
C ALA A 100 -0.04 7.24 -24.99
N SER A 101 -0.24 5.93 -24.77
CA SER A 101 -1.06 5.07 -25.64
C SER A 101 -2.57 5.20 -25.39
N TYR A 102 -2.99 5.96 -24.35
CA TYR A 102 -4.40 6.13 -24.04
C TYR A 102 -5.14 6.82 -25.18
N SER A 103 -6.27 6.24 -25.56
CA SER A 103 -7.18 6.81 -26.57
C SER A 103 -8.62 6.75 -26.08
N PRO A 104 -9.36 7.87 -26.12
CA PRO A 104 -10.79 7.84 -25.85
C PRO A 104 -11.51 6.78 -26.68
N GLY A 105 -12.26 5.90 -26.01
CA GLY A 105 -12.95 4.77 -26.65
C GLY A 105 -12.21 3.43 -26.57
N THR A 106 -10.93 3.39 -26.18
CA THR A 106 -10.19 2.17 -25.86
C THR A 106 -10.02 2.08 -24.36
N PRO A 107 -10.56 1.04 -23.68
CA PRO A 107 -10.48 0.95 -22.23
C PRO A 107 -9.04 0.68 -21.75
N ALA A 108 -8.62 1.40 -20.70
CA ALA A 108 -7.36 1.23 -20.00
C ALA A 108 -7.59 0.56 -18.63
N ASN A 109 -6.56 -0.11 -18.11
CA ASN A 109 -6.53 -0.55 -16.72
C ASN A 109 -6.45 0.68 -15.78
N VAL A 110 -6.79 0.50 -14.51
CA VAL A 110 -6.69 1.55 -13.50
C VAL A 110 -5.98 1.02 -12.26
N LEU A 111 -4.96 1.75 -11.81
CA LEU A 111 -4.27 1.53 -10.54
C LEU A 111 -4.50 2.75 -9.65
N TYR A 112 -5.10 2.55 -8.48
CA TYR A 112 -5.22 3.56 -7.44
C TYR A 112 -4.06 3.42 -6.46
N LEU A 113 -3.31 4.49 -6.20
CA LEU A 113 -2.17 4.52 -5.29
C LEU A 113 -2.34 5.56 -4.19
N THR A 114 -2.00 5.19 -2.96
CA THR A 114 -1.97 6.08 -1.80
C THR A 114 -0.58 6.13 -1.18
N HIS A 115 -0.22 7.31 -0.67
CA HIS A 115 1.08 7.61 -0.06
C HIS A 115 1.20 7.10 1.37
N GLY A 116 2.39 7.16 1.95
CA GLY A 116 2.65 6.90 3.36
C GLY A 116 2.28 8.07 4.28
N TRP A 117 2.46 7.87 5.58
CA TRP A 117 2.25 8.90 6.59
C TRP A 117 3.05 10.17 6.27
N TRP A 118 2.48 11.35 6.53
CA TRP A 118 3.02 12.66 6.15
C TRP A 118 3.23 12.89 4.65
N GLY A 119 3.06 11.90 3.81
CA GLY A 119 3.13 12.03 2.37
C GLY A 119 1.97 12.83 1.77
N ASN A 120 1.96 12.95 0.47
CA ASN A 120 0.87 13.52 -0.31
C ASN A 120 0.81 12.91 -1.71
N ALA A 121 -0.32 13.09 -2.38
CA ALA A 121 -0.54 12.51 -3.70
C ALA A 121 0.41 13.05 -4.77
N ALA A 122 0.83 14.32 -4.68
CA ALA A 122 1.74 14.94 -5.65
C ALA A 122 3.15 14.35 -5.55
N GLY A 123 3.70 14.25 -4.33
CA GLY A 123 5.02 13.65 -4.12
C GLY A 123 5.07 12.18 -4.51
N LEU A 124 3.97 11.42 -4.29
CA LEU A 124 3.88 10.05 -4.78
C LEU A 124 3.85 10.01 -6.32
N ALA A 125 3.09 10.90 -6.95
CA ALA A 125 3.04 11.00 -8.41
C ALA A 125 4.41 11.33 -8.99
N ASP A 126 5.14 12.29 -8.42
CA ASP A 126 6.48 12.69 -8.85
C ASP A 126 7.48 11.51 -8.82
N GLY A 127 7.46 10.73 -7.74
CA GLY A 127 8.36 9.59 -7.58
C GLY A 127 8.01 8.38 -8.45
N VAL A 128 6.74 8.14 -8.75
CA VAL A 128 6.27 6.91 -9.41
C VAL A 128 6.02 7.08 -10.91
N THR A 129 5.59 8.25 -11.35
CA THR A 129 5.26 8.51 -12.78
C THR A 129 6.38 8.14 -13.74
N PRO A 130 7.67 8.47 -13.49
CA PRO A 130 8.75 8.11 -14.42
C PRO A 130 8.86 6.61 -14.64
N VAL A 131 8.67 5.81 -13.59
CA VAL A 131 8.74 4.34 -13.66
C VAL A 131 7.56 3.78 -14.45
N VAL A 132 6.35 4.25 -14.17
CA VAL A 132 5.14 3.80 -14.90
C VAL A 132 5.26 4.13 -16.38
N ASP A 133 5.74 5.31 -16.70
CA ASP A 133 5.94 5.77 -18.07
C ASP A 133 6.96 4.92 -18.83
N GLU A 134 8.06 4.54 -18.18
CA GLU A 134 9.07 3.65 -18.75
C GLU A 134 8.51 2.25 -19.01
N LEU A 135 7.84 1.66 -18.03
CA LEU A 135 7.23 0.33 -18.14
C LEU A 135 6.19 0.24 -19.26
N GLU A 136 5.41 1.31 -19.46
CA GLU A 136 4.45 1.37 -20.54
C GLU A 136 5.13 1.56 -21.89
N THR A 137 6.11 2.48 -21.98
CA THR A 137 6.84 2.78 -23.20
C THR A 137 7.67 1.60 -23.68
N SER A 138 8.28 0.84 -22.75
CA SER A 138 8.99 -0.41 -23.05
C SER A 138 8.06 -1.56 -23.44
N GLY A 139 6.76 -1.45 -23.11
CA GLY A 139 5.76 -2.48 -23.32
C GLY A 139 5.78 -3.60 -22.27
N GLU A 140 6.46 -3.39 -21.14
CA GLU A 140 6.47 -4.33 -20.01
C GLU A 140 5.17 -4.31 -19.22
N ALA A 141 4.52 -3.13 -19.10
CA ALA A 141 3.19 -3.00 -18.55
C ALA A 141 2.16 -2.63 -19.63
N ALA A 142 0.93 -3.12 -19.48
CA ALA A 142 -0.19 -2.73 -20.30
C ALA A 142 -0.61 -1.28 -19.97
N PRO A 143 -1.25 -0.55 -20.92
CA PRO A 143 -1.75 0.80 -20.70
C PRO A 143 -2.59 0.89 -19.42
N THR A 144 -2.10 1.68 -18.45
CA THR A 144 -2.69 1.77 -17.12
C THR A 144 -2.80 3.24 -16.70
N ILE A 145 -4.00 3.68 -16.41
CA ILE A 145 -4.24 4.96 -15.74
C ILE A 145 -3.83 4.79 -14.27
N VAL A 146 -2.92 5.64 -13.79
CA VAL A 146 -2.53 5.61 -12.36
C VAL A 146 -3.11 6.81 -11.65
N VAL A 147 -3.84 6.55 -10.58
CA VAL A 147 -4.55 7.54 -9.77
C VAL A 147 -3.82 7.71 -8.46
N PHE A 148 -3.11 8.82 -8.29
CA PHE A 148 -2.44 9.16 -7.05
C PHE A 148 -3.39 9.95 -6.16
N ALA A 149 -3.75 9.37 -5.02
CA ALA A 149 -4.74 9.92 -4.11
C ALA A 149 -4.19 10.08 -2.69
N THR A 150 -4.87 10.88 -1.89
CA THR A 150 -4.59 11.06 -0.46
C THR A 150 -5.81 10.68 0.37
N TYR A 151 -5.59 10.01 1.50
CA TYR A 151 -6.63 9.75 2.49
C TYR A 151 -6.87 10.93 3.43
N TYR A 152 -6.00 11.93 3.47
CA TYR A 152 -6.23 13.15 4.24
C TYR A 152 -7.36 13.98 3.62
N PRO A 153 -8.37 14.43 4.39
CA PRO A 153 -9.36 15.39 3.92
C PRO A 153 -8.73 16.71 3.46
N ASP A 154 -7.79 17.23 4.23
CA ASP A 154 -6.81 18.26 3.88
C ASP A 154 -5.55 18.09 4.75
N ARG A 155 -4.53 18.93 4.57
CA ARG A 155 -3.24 18.77 5.24
C ARG A 155 -3.30 18.94 6.77
N SER A 156 -4.29 19.62 7.30
CA SER A 156 -4.45 19.81 8.75
C SER A 156 -4.81 18.53 9.50
N PHE A 157 -5.19 17.46 8.78
CA PHE A 157 -5.47 16.15 9.36
C PHE A 157 -4.23 15.27 9.53
N ALA A 158 -3.09 15.64 8.95
CA ALA A 158 -1.84 14.91 9.21
C ALA A 158 -1.39 15.19 10.66
N THR A 159 -1.34 14.16 11.49
CA THR A 159 -1.00 14.25 12.91
C THR A 159 0.50 13.96 13.14
N ASP A 160 0.99 14.25 14.36
CA ASP A 160 2.37 13.93 14.75
C ASP A 160 2.55 12.42 15.09
N ASP A 161 1.44 11.67 15.15
CA ASP A 161 1.43 10.23 15.42
C ASP A 161 0.67 9.50 14.30
N TYR A 162 1.39 8.66 13.56
CA TYR A 162 0.82 7.89 12.45
C TYR A 162 -0.32 6.94 12.88
N GLU A 163 -0.36 6.55 14.14
CA GLU A 163 -1.41 5.68 14.68
C GLU A 163 -2.78 6.37 14.70
N ASP A 164 -2.78 7.68 14.90
CA ASP A 164 -4.01 8.49 14.91
C ASP A 164 -4.63 8.63 13.52
N ASP A 165 -3.85 8.43 12.45
CA ASP A 165 -4.31 8.59 11.06
C ASP A 165 -5.09 7.37 10.54
N TYR A 166 -5.05 6.22 11.22
CA TYR A 166 -5.70 4.99 10.72
C TYR A 166 -7.21 5.15 10.45
N ALA A 167 -7.91 5.95 11.22
CA ALA A 167 -9.33 6.23 10.97
C ALA A 167 -9.58 6.83 9.58
N LEU A 168 -8.64 7.65 9.07
CA LEU A 168 -8.69 8.24 7.74
C LEU A 168 -8.45 7.21 6.63
N ASN A 169 -7.48 6.31 6.82
CA ASN A 169 -7.21 5.20 5.88
C ASN A 169 -8.43 4.31 5.74
N ARG A 170 -9.04 3.95 6.88
CA ARG A 170 -10.24 3.13 6.92
C ARG A 170 -11.45 3.83 6.30
N PHE A 171 -11.62 5.13 6.54
CA PHE A 171 -12.65 5.93 5.88
C PHE A 171 -12.44 5.97 4.38
N PHE A 172 -11.20 6.16 3.93
CA PHE A 172 -10.85 6.12 2.50
C PHE A 172 -11.27 4.79 1.88
N ALA A 173 -10.85 3.67 2.46
CA ALA A 173 -11.15 2.32 1.96
C ALA A 173 -12.65 1.97 1.97
N THR A 174 -13.43 2.52 2.89
CA THR A 174 -14.85 2.16 3.05
C THR A 174 -15.83 3.11 2.36
N SER A 175 -15.45 4.35 2.13
CA SER A 175 -16.37 5.42 1.69
C SER A 175 -15.80 6.27 0.57
N GLU A 176 -14.60 6.82 0.73
CA GLU A 176 -14.05 7.78 -0.22
C GLU A 176 -13.67 7.13 -1.55
N ILE A 177 -13.20 5.89 -1.53
CA ILE A 177 -12.81 5.16 -2.75
C ILE A 177 -13.95 5.10 -3.76
N ASP A 178 -15.21 4.98 -3.33
CA ASP A 178 -16.36 4.95 -4.23
C ASP A 178 -16.54 6.30 -4.95
N THR A 179 -16.33 7.42 -4.22
CA THR A 179 -16.39 8.78 -4.77
C THR A 179 -15.26 9.00 -5.78
N LEU A 180 -14.05 8.60 -5.43
CA LEU A 180 -12.87 8.72 -6.29
C LEU A 180 -13.00 7.86 -7.55
N MET A 181 -13.41 6.60 -7.43
CA MET A 181 -13.68 5.71 -8.57
C MET A 181 -14.71 6.33 -9.52
N ASN A 182 -15.81 6.87 -8.98
CA ASN A 182 -16.82 7.54 -9.78
C ASN A 182 -16.23 8.74 -10.53
N ALA A 183 -15.45 9.58 -9.86
CA ALA A 183 -14.85 10.77 -10.48
C ALA A 183 -13.85 10.41 -11.60
N VAL A 184 -13.06 9.36 -11.42
CA VAL A 184 -12.05 8.88 -12.38
C VAL A 184 -12.72 8.14 -13.55
N GLU A 185 -13.48 7.09 -13.25
CA GLU A 185 -13.95 6.16 -14.28
C GLU A 185 -15.14 6.65 -15.08
N THR A 186 -15.76 7.78 -14.69
CA THR A 186 -16.68 8.52 -15.56
C THR A 186 -15.95 9.53 -16.48
N ARG A 187 -14.75 9.97 -16.12
CA ARG A 187 -13.95 10.91 -16.92
C ARG A 187 -13.09 10.21 -17.97
N TYR A 188 -12.51 9.06 -17.63
CA TYR A 188 -11.63 8.29 -18.51
C TYR A 188 -12.31 7.02 -18.99
N THR A 189 -11.93 6.56 -20.19
CA THR A 189 -12.40 5.28 -20.72
C THR A 189 -11.66 4.14 -20.04
N THR A 190 -12.33 3.51 -19.09
CA THR A 190 -11.88 2.30 -18.38
C THR A 190 -12.74 1.10 -18.77
N PHE A 191 -12.45 -0.08 -18.26
CA PHE A 191 -13.26 -1.26 -18.50
C PHE A 191 -14.65 -1.23 -17.84
N ALA A 192 -14.94 -0.26 -16.95
CA ALA A 192 -16.29 0.03 -16.47
C ALA A 192 -17.11 0.85 -17.48
N HIS A 193 -16.48 1.42 -18.52
CA HIS A 193 -17.15 2.20 -19.57
C HIS A 193 -18.05 3.34 -19.04
N GLY A 194 -17.66 3.95 -17.90
CA GLY A 194 -18.44 4.99 -17.24
C GLY A 194 -19.70 4.51 -16.50
N ASP A 195 -19.99 3.22 -16.51
CA ASP A 195 -21.08 2.63 -15.72
C ASP A 195 -20.57 2.24 -14.32
N MET A 196 -20.94 3.05 -13.33
CA MET A 196 -20.55 2.88 -11.93
C MET A 196 -21.53 2.00 -11.13
N SER A 197 -22.39 1.25 -11.79
CA SER A 197 -23.24 0.24 -11.12
C SER A 197 -22.38 -0.87 -10.50
N ASP A 198 -22.86 -1.47 -9.40
CA ASP A 198 -22.20 -2.61 -8.75
C ASP A 198 -21.89 -3.74 -9.76
N ALA A 199 -22.83 -4.03 -10.66
CA ALA A 199 -22.65 -5.07 -11.68
C ALA A 199 -21.50 -4.76 -12.65
N SER A 200 -21.37 -3.52 -13.12
CA SER A 200 -20.31 -3.11 -14.05
C SER A 200 -18.95 -3.08 -13.33
N LEU A 201 -18.89 -2.56 -12.12
CA LEU A 201 -17.65 -2.53 -11.32
C LEU A 201 -17.14 -3.95 -11.02
N ARG A 202 -18.02 -4.89 -10.69
CA ARG A 202 -17.68 -6.31 -10.50
C ARG A 202 -17.21 -6.97 -11.79
N ALA A 203 -17.88 -6.69 -12.91
CA ALA A 203 -17.52 -7.25 -14.21
C ALA A 203 -16.12 -6.75 -14.69
N SER A 204 -15.79 -5.50 -14.40
CA SER A 204 -14.52 -4.87 -14.80
C SER A 204 -13.38 -5.03 -13.77
N ARG A 205 -13.60 -5.69 -12.64
CA ARG A 205 -12.65 -5.73 -11.51
C ARG A 205 -11.25 -6.23 -11.86
N ARG A 206 -11.11 -7.12 -12.86
CA ARG A 206 -9.79 -7.64 -13.30
C ARG A 206 -8.89 -6.59 -13.94
N HIS A 207 -9.45 -5.44 -14.25
CA HIS A 207 -8.75 -4.29 -14.82
C HIS A 207 -8.56 -3.16 -13.81
N ARG A 208 -8.76 -3.47 -12.50
CA ARG A 208 -8.62 -2.48 -11.43
C ARG A 208 -7.75 -3.04 -10.32
N ALA A 209 -6.76 -2.23 -9.92
CA ALA A 209 -5.87 -2.54 -8.81
C ALA A 209 -5.84 -1.38 -7.80
N PHE A 210 -5.49 -1.71 -6.58
CA PHE A 210 -5.21 -0.76 -5.51
C PHE A 210 -3.83 -1.04 -4.91
N GLY A 211 -3.10 0.00 -4.57
CA GLY A 211 -1.80 -0.10 -3.93
C GLY A 211 -1.51 1.10 -3.05
N GLY A 212 -0.45 1.00 -2.29
CA GLY A 212 0.02 2.11 -1.47
C GLY A 212 1.22 1.72 -0.63
N PHE A 213 1.95 2.74 -0.18
CA PHE A 213 3.19 2.59 0.56
C PHE A 213 2.98 2.93 2.04
N SER A 214 3.57 2.14 2.97
CA SER A 214 3.50 2.41 4.41
C SER A 214 2.04 2.48 4.88
N MET A 215 1.57 3.61 5.39
CA MET A 215 0.14 3.85 5.68
C MET A 215 -0.77 3.60 4.46
N GLY A 216 -0.27 3.79 3.25
CA GLY A 216 -0.98 3.39 2.02
C GLY A 216 -1.09 1.88 1.85
N ALA A 217 -0.13 1.09 2.34
CA ALA A 217 -0.23 -0.36 2.39
C ALA A 217 -1.33 -0.79 3.35
N THR A 218 -1.43 -0.17 4.53
CA THR A 218 -2.54 -0.37 5.47
C THR A 218 -3.90 -0.11 4.80
N THR A 219 -4.01 0.99 4.02
CA THR A 219 -5.21 1.25 3.20
C THR A 219 -5.46 0.15 2.16
N THR A 220 -4.40 -0.38 1.55
CA THR A 220 -4.49 -1.47 0.55
C THR A 220 -5.07 -2.74 1.16
N TRP A 221 -4.62 -3.12 2.36
CA TRP A 221 -5.17 -4.25 3.09
C TRP A 221 -6.64 -4.02 3.47
N ASP A 222 -7.01 -2.81 3.90
CA ASP A 222 -8.42 -2.48 4.16
C ASP A 222 -9.28 -2.56 2.90
N VAL A 223 -8.80 -2.11 1.74
CA VAL A 223 -9.50 -2.25 0.46
C VAL A 223 -9.67 -3.74 0.10
N PHE A 224 -8.65 -4.59 0.29
CA PHE A 224 -8.78 -6.02 0.09
C PHE A 224 -9.82 -6.65 1.02
N ALA A 225 -9.77 -6.35 2.31
CA ALA A 225 -10.67 -6.92 3.30
C ALA A 225 -12.12 -6.48 3.13
N LEU A 226 -12.36 -5.23 2.67
CA LEU A 226 -13.68 -4.58 2.72
C LEU A 226 -14.33 -4.39 1.34
N ARG A 227 -13.53 -4.31 0.25
CA ARG A 227 -13.98 -4.01 -1.12
C ARG A 227 -13.44 -4.99 -2.18
N PRO A 228 -13.22 -6.29 -1.88
CA PRO A 228 -12.62 -7.23 -2.84
C PRO A 228 -13.43 -7.37 -4.13
N GLN A 229 -14.75 -7.08 -4.08
CA GLN A 229 -15.63 -7.19 -5.23
C GLN A 229 -15.33 -6.20 -6.37
N TYR A 230 -14.56 -5.14 -6.11
CA TYR A 230 -14.27 -4.10 -7.10
C TYR A 230 -12.85 -4.13 -7.63
N PHE A 231 -11.94 -4.83 -6.96
CA PHE A 231 -10.52 -4.89 -7.30
C PHE A 231 -10.06 -6.33 -7.50
N TYR A 232 -9.11 -6.50 -8.42
CA TYR A 232 -8.43 -7.79 -8.62
C TYR A 232 -7.01 -7.77 -8.09
N GLY A 233 -6.28 -6.69 -8.35
CA GLY A 233 -4.89 -6.52 -7.97
C GLY A 233 -4.71 -5.68 -6.72
N TYR A 234 -3.75 -6.06 -5.88
CA TYR A 234 -3.39 -5.33 -4.67
C TYR A 234 -1.88 -5.25 -4.53
N MET A 235 -1.36 -4.06 -4.24
CA MET A 235 0.07 -3.80 -4.05
C MET A 235 0.30 -3.15 -2.67
N PRO A 236 0.21 -3.89 -1.55
CA PRO A 236 0.63 -3.37 -0.26
C PRO A 236 2.16 -3.30 -0.22
N MET A 237 2.71 -2.07 -0.17
CA MET A 237 4.14 -1.78 -0.20
C MET A 237 4.61 -1.28 1.17
N ALA A 238 5.52 -2.01 1.81
CA ALA A 238 6.15 -1.66 3.09
C ALA A 238 5.16 -1.32 4.21
N GLY A 239 4.19 -2.20 4.46
CA GLY A 239 3.23 -2.07 5.57
C GLY A 239 2.25 -3.23 5.68
N GLU A 240 1.89 -3.54 6.92
CA GLU A 240 0.92 -4.56 7.30
C GLU A 240 -0.50 -4.00 7.41
N SER A 241 -1.47 -4.88 7.67
CA SER A 241 -2.86 -4.49 7.94
C SER A 241 -3.07 -4.10 9.40
N TRP A 242 -3.84 -3.06 9.62
CA TRP A 242 -4.26 -2.62 10.96
C TRP A 242 -5.73 -2.90 11.28
N ILE A 243 -6.39 -3.73 10.47
CA ILE A 243 -7.85 -3.96 10.55
C ILE A 243 -8.31 -4.50 11.91
N GLY A 244 -7.45 -5.20 12.65
CA GLY A 244 -7.74 -5.75 13.97
C GLY A 244 -7.15 -4.97 15.15
N ARG A 245 -6.56 -3.79 14.91
CA ARG A 245 -5.79 -3.07 15.91
C ARG A 245 -6.62 -2.61 17.12
N GLU A 246 -7.85 -2.19 16.92
CA GLU A 246 -8.74 -1.73 18.00
C GLU A 246 -9.17 -2.87 18.95
N GLU A 247 -9.15 -4.12 18.50
CA GLU A 247 -9.48 -5.30 19.30
C GLU A 247 -8.25 -6.09 19.77
N ASP A 248 -7.04 -5.52 19.61
CA ASP A 248 -5.75 -6.15 19.95
C ASP A 248 -5.64 -7.57 19.34
N ALA A 249 -5.98 -7.67 18.04
CA ALA A 249 -6.00 -8.91 17.29
C ALA A 249 -4.61 -9.55 17.23
N ASP A 250 -4.51 -10.86 17.51
CA ASP A 250 -3.33 -11.64 17.17
C ASP A 250 -3.28 -11.94 15.65
N GLU A 251 -2.22 -12.58 15.19
CA GLU A 251 -1.98 -12.85 13.78
C GLU A 251 -3.07 -13.74 13.16
N GLU A 252 -3.60 -14.73 13.92
CA GLU A 252 -4.70 -15.60 13.46
C GLU A 252 -5.99 -14.79 13.26
N ARG A 253 -6.32 -13.93 14.22
CA ARG A 253 -7.49 -13.05 14.13
C ARG A 253 -7.32 -12.00 13.03
N LEU A 254 -6.12 -11.46 12.86
CA LEU A 254 -5.81 -10.54 11.77
C LEU A 254 -6.00 -11.20 10.40
N ALA A 255 -5.50 -12.44 10.22
CA ALA A 255 -5.70 -13.20 8.99
C ALA A 255 -7.18 -13.47 8.71
N GLU A 256 -7.99 -13.78 9.74
CA GLU A 256 -9.45 -13.92 9.61
C GLU A 256 -10.10 -12.62 9.11
N LEU A 257 -9.74 -11.47 9.69
CA LEU A 257 -10.31 -10.17 9.32
C LEU A 257 -9.92 -9.75 7.90
N VAL A 258 -8.66 -9.95 7.52
CA VAL A 258 -8.14 -9.63 6.18
C VAL A 258 -8.83 -10.47 5.11
N THR A 259 -9.06 -11.76 5.36
CA THR A 259 -9.64 -12.68 4.37
C THR A 259 -11.18 -12.63 4.32
N ALA A 260 -11.83 -12.06 5.33
CA ALA A 260 -13.29 -12.08 5.49
C ALA A 260 -14.06 -11.59 4.26
N GLY A 261 -13.55 -10.56 3.58
CA GLY A 261 -14.15 -10.02 2.36
C GLY A 261 -14.13 -11.02 1.21
N ALA A 262 -12.97 -11.59 0.91
CA ALA A 262 -12.79 -12.57 -0.17
C ALA A 262 -13.63 -13.84 0.08
N LEU A 263 -13.66 -14.33 1.32
CA LEU A 263 -14.46 -15.48 1.70
C LEU A 263 -15.97 -15.21 1.56
N ARG A 264 -16.43 -14.01 1.93
CA ARG A 264 -17.84 -13.60 1.77
C ARG A 264 -18.28 -13.55 0.30
N GLU A 265 -17.37 -13.14 -0.58
CA GLU A 265 -17.59 -13.13 -2.04
C GLU A 265 -17.46 -14.53 -2.66
N GLY A 266 -17.01 -15.53 -1.90
CA GLY A 266 -16.78 -16.90 -2.39
C GLY A 266 -15.56 -17.01 -3.31
N TYR A 267 -14.56 -16.14 -3.13
CA TYR A 267 -13.36 -16.12 -3.96
C TYR A 267 -12.41 -17.26 -3.62
N GLY A 268 -11.75 -17.77 -4.66
CA GLY A 268 -10.60 -18.65 -4.59
C GLY A 268 -9.31 -17.92 -5.01
N PRO A 269 -8.17 -18.62 -5.02
CA PRO A 269 -6.85 -18.03 -5.26
C PRO A 269 -6.65 -17.42 -6.65
N GLY A 270 -7.52 -17.73 -7.62
CA GLY A 270 -7.53 -17.13 -8.97
C GLY A 270 -8.38 -15.88 -9.12
N ASP A 271 -9.10 -15.49 -8.06
CA ASP A 271 -10.03 -14.37 -8.12
C ASP A 271 -9.43 -13.04 -7.68
N PHE A 272 -8.24 -13.02 -7.13
CA PHE A 272 -7.47 -11.83 -6.78
C PHE A 272 -5.96 -12.09 -6.86
N ARG A 273 -5.17 -11.03 -6.75
CA ARG A 273 -3.73 -11.11 -6.69
C ARG A 273 -3.18 -10.04 -5.74
N ILE A 274 -2.47 -10.45 -4.71
CA ILE A 274 -1.78 -9.58 -3.75
C ILE A 274 -0.27 -9.70 -4.02
N LEU A 275 0.35 -8.59 -4.38
CA LEU A 275 1.79 -8.47 -4.60
C LEU A 275 2.34 -7.56 -3.49
N ALA A 276 2.57 -8.17 -2.33
CA ALA A 276 3.21 -7.51 -1.20
C ALA A 276 4.69 -7.30 -1.51
N SER A 277 5.24 -6.16 -1.11
CA SER A 277 6.64 -5.86 -1.33
C SER A 277 7.21 -4.94 -0.25
N VAL A 278 8.52 -5.04 -0.01
CA VAL A 278 9.20 -4.28 1.05
C VAL A 278 10.72 -4.32 0.84
N GLY A 279 11.45 -3.29 1.29
CA GLY A 279 12.91 -3.30 1.30
C GLY A 279 13.47 -4.26 2.36
N SER A 280 14.66 -4.85 2.11
CA SER A 280 15.29 -5.74 3.09
C SER A 280 15.77 -5.00 4.35
N ASP A 281 16.09 -3.71 4.21
CA ASP A 281 16.52 -2.84 5.31
C ASP A 281 15.35 -1.99 5.86
N ASP A 282 14.13 -2.25 5.40
CA ASP A 282 12.92 -1.58 5.85
C ASP A 282 12.37 -2.25 7.12
N PRO A 283 12.17 -1.51 8.22
CA PRO A 283 11.60 -2.09 9.44
C PRO A 283 10.19 -2.68 9.26
N ALA A 284 9.40 -2.23 8.28
CA ALA A 284 8.08 -2.78 7.99
C ALA A 284 8.14 -4.28 7.60
N LEU A 285 9.29 -4.79 7.17
CA LEU A 285 9.48 -6.23 6.90
C LEU A 285 9.18 -7.09 8.13
N TRP A 286 9.50 -6.58 9.34
CA TRP A 286 9.30 -7.32 10.59
C TRP A 286 7.83 -7.46 10.97
N ASP A 287 7.01 -6.48 10.61
CA ASP A 287 5.58 -6.46 10.90
C ASP A 287 4.77 -7.17 9.79
N MET A 288 5.19 -7.03 8.53
CA MET A 288 4.57 -7.72 7.40
C MET A 288 4.74 -9.23 7.44
N THR A 289 5.93 -9.73 7.84
CA THR A 289 6.24 -11.17 7.78
C THR A 289 5.28 -12.01 8.62
N PRO A 290 5.02 -11.73 9.91
CA PRO A 290 4.08 -12.51 10.71
C PRO A 290 2.66 -12.55 10.13
N GLN A 291 2.18 -11.41 9.58
CA GLN A 291 0.88 -11.36 8.92
C GLN A 291 0.82 -12.27 7.69
N LEU A 292 1.85 -12.22 6.83
CA LEU A 292 1.88 -13.02 5.60
C LEU A 292 1.99 -14.51 5.91
N ASP A 293 2.80 -14.87 6.93
CA ASP A 293 2.90 -16.25 7.41
C ASP A 293 1.55 -16.75 7.92
N ALA A 294 0.84 -15.97 8.74
CA ALA A 294 -0.49 -16.34 9.24
C ALA A 294 -1.51 -16.48 8.09
N LEU A 295 -1.48 -15.59 7.10
CA LEU A 295 -2.35 -15.70 5.92
C LEU A 295 -2.12 -17.00 5.15
N HIS A 296 -0.86 -17.42 4.97
CA HIS A 296 -0.54 -18.68 4.30
C HIS A 296 -0.87 -19.91 5.16
N GLU A 297 -0.61 -19.85 6.48
CA GLU A 297 -0.83 -20.97 7.40
C GLU A 297 -2.31 -21.24 7.67
N ASP A 298 -3.10 -20.17 7.87
CA ASP A 298 -4.51 -20.29 8.28
C ASP A 298 -5.46 -20.39 7.08
N TYR A 299 -5.05 -19.87 5.90
CA TYR A 299 -5.86 -19.86 4.68
C TYR A 299 -5.12 -20.42 3.45
N PRO A 300 -4.50 -21.62 3.53
CA PRO A 300 -3.61 -22.14 2.48
C PRO A 300 -4.30 -22.41 1.14
N GLU A 301 -5.62 -22.62 1.13
CA GLU A 301 -6.39 -22.80 -0.11
C GLU A 301 -6.76 -21.48 -0.80
N LEU A 302 -6.73 -20.36 -0.05
CA LEU A 302 -7.04 -19.02 -0.54
C LEU A 302 -5.76 -18.22 -0.81
N MET A 303 -4.84 -18.23 0.15
CA MET A 303 -3.56 -17.50 0.13
C MET A 303 -2.43 -18.43 -0.33
N THR A 304 -2.41 -18.69 -1.62
CA THR A 304 -1.38 -19.52 -2.28
C THR A 304 -0.29 -18.65 -2.88
N ASP A 305 0.83 -19.23 -3.29
CA ASP A 305 1.92 -18.53 -4.00
C ASP A 305 1.45 -17.80 -5.28
N SER A 306 0.27 -18.15 -5.81
CA SER A 306 -0.31 -17.47 -6.98
C SER A 306 -1.21 -16.29 -6.63
N SER A 307 -1.77 -16.24 -5.43
CA SER A 307 -2.69 -15.19 -4.96
C SER A 307 -2.06 -14.19 -4.01
N LEU A 308 -1.03 -14.61 -3.25
CA LEU A 308 -0.27 -13.78 -2.31
C LEU A 308 1.22 -14.03 -2.51
N GLN A 309 1.96 -13.01 -2.88
CA GLN A 309 3.40 -13.06 -3.08
C GLN A 309 4.07 -11.95 -2.27
N LEU A 310 5.25 -12.22 -1.73
CA LEU A 310 6.13 -11.22 -1.13
C LEU A 310 7.39 -11.09 -2.00
N TRP A 311 7.67 -9.86 -2.43
CA TRP A 311 8.95 -9.50 -3.02
C TRP A 311 9.75 -8.62 -2.06
N ILE A 312 11.01 -8.94 -1.85
CA ILE A 312 11.93 -8.19 -1.00
C ILE A 312 12.95 -7.48 -1.89
N ASP A 313 13.01 -6.16 -1.80
CA ASP A 313 13.95 -5.30 -2.51
C ASP A 313 15.27 -5.24 -1.73
N ASP A 314 16.30 -5.92 -2.23
CA ASP A 314 17.55 -6.12 -1.51
C ASP A 314 18.35 -4.82 -1.35
N GLY A 315 18.67 -4.47 -0.11
CA GLY A 315 19.38 -3.25 0.26
C GLY A 315 18.53 -1.99 0.38
N GLU A 316 17.25 -2.05 0.06
CA GLU A 316 16.36 -0.89 0.17
C GLU A 316 15.76 -0.74 1.57
N ALA A 317 15.63 0.54 1.98
CA ALA A 317 15.02 0.95 3.24
C ALA A 317 13.63 1.56 3.00
N HIS A 318 13.00 2.08 4.06
CA HIS A 318 11.71 2.79 3.97
C HIS A 318 11.89 4.15 3.26
N SER A 319 11.80 4.17 1.93
CA SER A 319 12.18 5.33 1.11
C SER A 319 11.34 5.50 -0.14
N SER A 320 11.37 6.69 -0.74
CA SER A 320 10.72 6.96 -2.03
C SER A 320 11.35 6.16 -3.18
N THR A 321 12.66 5.87 -3.11
CA THR A 321 13.34 5.01 -4.08
C THR A 321 12.77 3.60 -4.04
N SER A 322 12.63 3.04 -2.84
CA SER A 322 12.02 1.72 -2.65
C SER A 322 10.60 1.64 -3.19
N VAL A 323 9.78 2.72 -3.03
CA VAL A 323 8.44 2.79 -3.65
C VAL A 323 8.50 2.65 -5.17
N ALA A 324 9.42 3.36 -5.82
CA ALA A 324 9.59 3.31 -7.26
C ALA A 324 9.96 1.88 -7.73
N HIS A 325 10.95 1.24 -7.08
CA HIS A 325 11.35 -0.15 -7.36
C HIS A 325 10.20 -1.15 -7.13
N GLN A 326 9.43 -0.97 -6.05
CA GLN A 326 8.29 -1.85 -5.75
C GLN A 326 7.18 -1.72 -6.80
N VAL A 327 6.95 -0.52 -7.33
CA VAL A 327 6.01 -0.31 -8.45
C VAL A 327 6.56 -0.90 -9.74
N GLU A 328 7.85 -0.69 -10.03
CA GLU A 328 8.55 -1.26 -11.20
C GLU A 328 8.40 -2.79 -11.24
N HIS A 329 8.63 -3.44 -10.11
CA HIS A 329 8.51 -4.89 -10.00
C HIS A 329 7.05 -5.38 -10.14
N ASN A 330 6.11 -4.74 -9.46
CA ASN A 330 4.76 -5.26 -9.28
C ASN A 330 3.79 -4.90 -10.42
N LEU A 331 3.92 -3.72 -11.04
CA LEU A 331 2.95 -3.26 -12.04
C LEU A 331 2.87 -4.19 -13.27
N PRO A 332 3.99 -4.69 -13.86
CA PRO A 332 3.93 -5.65 -14.95
C PRO A 332 3.29 -6.98 -14.58
N LEU A 333 3.38 -7.36 -13.31
CA LEU A 333 2.76 -8.60 -12.82
C LEU A 333 1.24 -8.44 -12.66
N LEU A 334 0.73 -7.25 -12.38
CA LEU A 334 -0.70 -6.97 -12.31
C LEU A 334 -1.33 -6.77 -13.70
N PHE A 335 -0.66 -6.00 -14.53
CA PHE A 335 -1.12 -5.63 -15.86
C PHE A 335 0.01 -5.86 -16.87
N PRO A 336 0.26 -7.12 -17.27
CA PRO A 336 1.35 -7.45 -18.17
C PRO A 336 1.17 -6.79 -19.53
N GLY A 337 2.26 -6.29 -20.09
CA GLY A 337 2.34 -5.80 -21.46
C GLY A 337 2.13 -6.88 -22.51
N ARG A 338 2.30 -6.52 -23.78
CA ARG A 338 2.14 -7.44 -24.90
C ARG A 338 3.47 -7.97 -25.41
#